data_fe2b37e0f6b056c82749790dc3541153
#
_entry.id   fe2b37e0f6b056c82749790dc3541153
#
_cell.length_a   1.000
_cell.length_b   1.000
_cell.length_c   1.000
_cell.angle_alpha   90.00
_cell.angle_beta   90.00
_cell.angle_gamma   90.00
#
_symmetry.space_group_name_H-M   'P 1'
#
loop_
_entity.id
_entity.type
_entity.pdbx_description
1 polymer ?
#
loop_
_entity_poly.entity_id
_entity_poly.type
_entity_poly.pdbx_seq_one_letter_code
_entity_poly.pdbx_strand_id
1 'polypeptide(L)'
;MKNPRDERQDIRISPVRRRTILGALCAGAGATILAGRARSQEHAWPLKNLGLEHLDIVVPDPAESARFYKRVFSSPLHEQDFRGAKRYFVLLGPLPPDRQVGYIAIGAANGRPVGVGHYCALAASADLSAIGKELAAAGYPEPSGGFSLIPDPDGLDLQLFKPPAGLVTAAVPSALEVAAHGLLTPRGLEHVLLAVSDLERSLRYYRFLYGTGLETRDAAAPERVWLNLARNTRIGLEPAVQGSAPRFVRFGIKVTPFDAEAIAPTLRAAGAEVLSVAPSMIRFRDNNGITLEAIAT
;
A
#
# COMPACT_ATOMS: atom_id res chain seq x y z
N MET A 1 61.78 6.56 -6.72
CA MET A 1 61.75 5.55 -5.63
C MET A 1 60.52 4.68 -5.80
N LYS A 2 60.76 3.41 -5.87
CA LYS A 2 60.01 2.21 -6.12
C LYS A 2 58.46 2.20 -5.96
N ASN A 3 57.79 1.77 -7.04
CA ASN A 3 56.44 1.28 -7.19
C ASN A 3 56.40 -0.22 -6.82
N PRO A 4 55.43 -0.75 -6.04
CA PRO A 4 55.14 -2.18 -5.98
C PRO A 4 53.85 -2.53 -6.73
N ARG A 5 54.07 -3.20 -7.76
CA ARG A 5 53.50 -4.35 -8.49
C ARG A 5 52.18 -4.96 -7.94
N ASP A 6 51.27 -4.92 -8.83
CA ASP A 6 50.35 -5.88 -9.46
C ASP A 6 50.55 -7.36 -9.03
N GLU A 7 49.58 -7.94 -8.29
CA GLU A 7 49.41 -9.37 -8.10
C GLU A 7 48.02 -9.79 -8.59
N ARG A 8 48.00 -10.27 -9.86
CA ARG A 8 46.88 -11.01 -10.41
C ARG A 8 46.96 -12.47 -9.92
N GLN A 9 45.98 -12.92 -9.15
CA GLN A 9 45.81 -14.35 -8.86
C GLN A 9 45.02 -15.01 -9.98
N ASP A 10 45.73 -15.85 -10.75
CA ASP A 10 45.16 -16.82 -11.72
C ASP A 10 44.43 -17.95 -11.00
N ILE A 11 43.13 -18.02 -11.16
CA ILE A 11 42.32 -19.20 -10.75
C ILE A 11 42.30 -20.19 -11.92
N ARG A 12 43.10 -21.27 -11.78
CA ARG A 12 43.06 -22.41 -12.67
C ARG A 12 41.82 -23.28 -12.46
N ILE A 13 40.99 -23.41 -13.48
CA ILE A 13 39.88 -24.35 -13.52
C ILE A 13 40.39 -25.69 -14.08
N SER A 14 40.33 -26.73 -13.27
CA SER A 14 40.65 -28.12 -13.69
C SER A 14 39.45 -28.77 -14.41
N PRO A 15 39.69 -29.56 -15.47
CA PRO A 15 38.62 -30.22 -16.21
C PRO A 15 38.20 -31.53 -15.52
N VAL A 16 36.90 -31.68 -15.21
CA VAL A 16 36.30 -32.92 -14.74
C VAL A 16 36.04 -33.85 -15.92
N ARG A 17 36.63 -35.05 -15.86
CA ARG A 17 36.55 -36.15 -16.84
C ARG A 17 35.12 -36.69 -16.96
N ARG A 18 34.68 -36.79 -18.23
CA ARG A 18 33.52 -37.62 -18.64
C ARG A 18 33.83 -39.11 -18.37
N ARG A 19 33.00 -39.79 -17.63
CA ARG A 19 32.90 -41.25 -17.60
C ARG A 19 31.58 -41.68 -18.28
N THR A 20 31.72 -42.28 -19.43
CA THR A 20 30.69 -43.04 -20.15
C THR A 20 30.48 -44.35 -19.39
N ILE A 21 29.23 -44.68 -19.05
CA ILE A 21 28.83 -46.06 -18.70
C ILE A 21 27.64 -46.41 -19.58
N LEU A 22 27.89 -47.41 -20.43
CA LEU A 22 26.89 -48.12 -21.25
C LEU A 22 26.22 -49.21 -20.40
N GLY A 23 24.94 -49.36 -20.56
CA GLY A 23 24.29 -50.69 -20.59
C GLY A 23 23.54 -51.12 -19.35
N ALA A 24 22.22 -51.16 -19.45
CA ALA A 24 21.40 -52.40 -19.38
C ALA A 24 19.92 -52.06 -19.56
N LEU A 25 19.31 -52.66 -20.58
CA LEU A 25 17.85 -52.75 -20.69
C LEU A 25 17.33 -53.70 -19.61
N CYS A 26 16.29 -53.30 -18.86
CA CYS A 26 15.32 -54.20 -18.28
C CYS A 26 13.93 -53.60 -18.45
N ALA A 27 13.08 -54.34 -19.18
CA ALA A 27 11.66 -54.11 -19.30
C ALA A 27 10.95 -54.37 -17.96
N GLY A 28 10.02 -53.53 -17.58
CA GLY A 28 9.20 -53.77 -16.41
C GLY A 28 8.19 -52.67 -16.13
N ALA A 29 6.94 -52.94 -16.49
CA ALA A 29 5.69 -52.46 -15.87
C ALA A 29 5.45 -50.97 -15.68
N GLY A 30 4.39 -50.51 -16.30
CA GLY A 30 3.82 -49.17 -16.23
C GLY A 30 3.63 -48.64 -14.84
N ALA A 31 4.33 -47.56 -14.55
CA ALA A 31 3.95 -46.61 -13.57
C ALA A 31 3.49 -45.35 -14.30
N THR A 32 2.18 -45.18 -14.37
CA THR A 32 1.54 -43.94 -14.79
C THR A 32 1.94 -42.89 -13.77
N ILE A 33 3.01 -42.16 -14.09
CA ILE A 33 3.35 -40.94 -13.37
C ILE A 33 2.20 -39.98 -13.67
N LEU A 34 1.23 -39.92 -12.77
CA LEU A 34 0.35 -38.77 -12.63
C LEU A 34 1.27 -37.59 -12.32
N ALA A 35 1.81 -36.97 -13.38
CA ALA A 35 2.32 -35.63 -13.30
C ALA A 35 1.14 -34.79 -12.84
N GLY A 36 1.06 -34.57 -11.52
CA GLY A 36 0.21 -33.56 -10.95
C GLY A 36 0.58 -32.25 -11.64
N ARG A 37 -0.19 -31.89 -12.67
CA ARG A 37 -0.26 -30.52 -13.13
C ARG A 37 -0.60 -29.72 -11.88
N ALA A 38 0.42 -29.09 -11.28
CA ALA A 38 0.21 -27.91 -10.47
C ALA A 38 -0.66 -27.02 -11.38
N ARG A 39 -1.97 -26.99 -11.12
CA ARG A 39 -2.84 -25.98 -11.69
C ARG A 39 -2.20 -24.67 -11.25
N SER A 40 -1.49 -24.01 -12.18
CA SER A 40 -1.28 -22.59 -12.09
C SER A 40 -2.67 -22.04 -11.74
N GLN A 41 -2.82 -21.45 -10.57
CA GLN A 41 -4.06 -20.74 -10.26
C GLN A 41 -4.24 -19.76 -11.41
N GLU A 42 -5.22 -20.04 -12.28
CA GLU A 42 -5.55 -19.16 -13.38
C GLU A 42 -5.74 -17.79 -12.78
N HIS A 43 -4.98 -16.84 -13.25
CA HIS A 43 -5.08 -15.43 -12.85
C HIS A 43 -6.49 -14.98 -13.29
N ALA A 44 -7.42 -14.94 -12.32
CA ALA A 44 -8.79 -14.53 -12.61
C ALA A 44 -8.81 -13.01 -12.83
N TRP A 45 -9.22 -12.60 -14.00
CA TRP A 45 -9.45 -11.20 -14.37
C TRP A 45 -10.96 -10.96 -14.54
N PRO A 46 -11.54 -9.85 -14.06
CA PRO A 46 -10.95 -8.79 -13.22
C PRO A 46 -10.48 -9.28 -11.85
N LEU A 47 -9.59 -8.52 -11.20
CA LEU A 47 -9.05 -8.86 -9.90
C LEU A 47 -10.15 -8.90 -8.84
N LYS A 48 -10.28 -10.02 -8.14
CA LYS A 48 -11.13 -10.09 -6.95
C LYS A 48 -10.49 -9.25 -5.84
N ASN A 49 -11.04 -8.04 -5.63
CA ASN A 49 -10.58 -7.15 -4.57
C ASN A 49 -10.91 -7.70 -3.17
N LEU A 50 -10.03 -7.44 -2.21
CA LEU A 50 -10.17 -7.82 -0.80
C LEU A 50 -10.10 -6.59 0.12
N GLY A 51 -10.25 -5.37 -0.42
CA GLY A 51 -10.29 -4.11 0.31
C GLY A 51 -8.93 -3.39 0.38
N LEU A 52 -8.95 -2.20 0.98
CA LEU A 52 -7.74 -1.43 1.25
C LEU A 52 -7.01 -2.00 2.46
N GLU A 53 -5.68 -1.86 2.47
CA GLU A 53 -4.83 -2.30 3.57
C GLU A 53 -4.03 -1.15 4.18
N HIS A 54 -3.14 -0.50 3.42
CA HIS A 54 -2.26 0.53 3.96
C HIS A 54 -2.08 1.72 3.03
N LEU A 55 -1.49 2.76 3.59
CA LEU A 55 -1.01 3.94 2.88
C LEU A 55 0.48 4.11 3.11
N ASP A 56 1.17 4.68 2.15
CA ASP A 56 2.50 5.25 2.30
C ASP A 56 2.40 6.78 2.23
N ILE A 57 2.91 7.47 3.23
CA ILE A 57 3.06 8.91 3.19
C ILE A 57 4.54 9.28 3.21
N VAL A 58 4.86 10.34 2.47
CA VAL A 58 6.21 10.90 2.42
C VAL A 58 6.22 12.30 3.00
N VAL A 59 7.10 12.52 3.95
CA VAL A 59 7.12 13.74 4.79
C VAL A 59 8.55 14.24 5.00
N PRO A 60 8.76 15.51 5.35
CA PRO A 60 10.08 16.05 5.61
C PRO A 60 10.77 15.38 6.81
N ASP A 61 10.03 15.17 7.91
CA ASP A 61 10.51 14.53 9.14
C ASP A 61 9.59 13.35 9.51
N PRO A 62 9.99 12.11 9.17
CA PRO A 62 9.20 10.92 9.50
C PRO A 62 9.02 10.69 11.00
N ALA A 63 10.00 11.06 11.84
CA ALA A 63 9.90 10.86 13.28
C ALA A 63 8.88 11.83 13.91
N GLU A 64 8.87 13.10 13.50
CA GLU A 64 7.88 14.05 13.99
C GLU A 64 6.47 13.72 13.51
N SER A 65 6.33 13.27 12.27
CA SER A 65 5.05 12.77 11.78
C SER A 65 4.57 11.53 12.55
N ALA A 66 5.47 10.59 12.85
CA ALA A 66 5.14 9.42 13.66
C ALA A 66 4.69 9.82 15.09
N ARG A 67 5.34 10.82 15.71
CA ARG A 67 4.90 11.39 16.99
C ARG A 67 3.51 12.01 16.90
N PHE A 68 3.24 12.77 15.81
CA PHE A 68 1.92 13.36 15.59
C PHE A 68 0.84 12.27 15.53
N TYR A 69 1.01 11.26 14.68
CA TYR A 69 0.04 10.17 14.56
C TYR A 69 -0.13 9.38 15.87
N LYS A 70 0.93 9.22 16.64
CA LYS A 70 0.87 8.58 17.97
C LYS A 70 0.11 9.41 18.99
N ARG A 71 0.16 10.75 18.92
CA ARG A 71 -0.67 11.65 19.75
C ARG A 71 -2.15 11.58 19.37
N VAL A 72 -2.46 11.36 18.10
CA VAL A 72 -3.84 11.25 17.60
C VAL A 72 -4.42 9.86 17.85
N PHE A 73 -3.67 8.81 17.53
CA PHE A 73 -4.14 7.42 17.57
C PHE A 73 -3.48 6.63 18.71
N SER A 74 -4.31 5.85 19.43
CA SER A 74 -3.84 4.87 20.43
C SER A 74 -3.26 3.60 19.77
N SER A 75 -2.45 3.81 18.74
CA SER A 75 -1.93 2.72 17.90
C SER A 75 -0.55 2.25 18.35
N PRO A 76 -0.22 0.96 18.21
CA PRO A 76 1.17 0.54 18.21
C PRO A 76 1.95 1.23 17.09
N LEU A 77 3.17 1.64 17.40
CA LEU A 77 4.12 2.20 16.44
C LEU A 77 5.26 1.22 16.24
N HIS A 78 5.56 0.90 14.99
CA HIS A 78 6.71 0.10 14.61
C HIS A 78 7.67 0.92 13.78
N GLU A 79 8.92 0.49 13.70
CA GLU A 79 9.95 1.13 12.87
C GLU A 79 10.81 0.10 12.15
N GLN A 80 11.44 0.53 11.07
CA GLN A 80 12.40 -0.25 10.30
C GLN A 80 13.47 0.67 9.73
N ASP A 81 14.72 0.22 9.74
CA ASP A 81 15.76 0.84 8.93
C ASP A 81 15.60 0.38 7.47
N PHE A 82 15.37 1.32 6.60
CA PHE A 82 15.17 1.04 5.19
C PHE A 82 16.10 1.93 4.34
N ARG A 83 17.07 1.30 3.68
CA ARG A 83 18.07 1.99 2.83
C ARG A 83 18.78 3.16 3.53
N GLY A 84 19.13 2.97 4.81
CA GLY A 84 19.84 3.99 5.59
C GLY A 84 18.96 5.11 6.18
N ALA A 85 17.64 4.99 6.07
CA ALA A 85 16.70 5.91 6.70
C ALA A 85 15.66 5.15 7.51
N LYS A 86 15.24 5.72 8.65
CA LYS A 86 14.13 5.16 9.44
C LYS A 86 12.80 5.37 8.75
N ARG A 87 12.00 4.34 8.76
CA ARG A 87 10.63 4.32 8.33
C ARG A 87 9.73 3.89 9.49
N TYR A 88 8.62 4.57 9.69
CA TYR A 88 7.68 4.27 10.77
C TYR A 88 6.39 3.69 10.24
N PHE A 89 5.72 2.87 11.07
CA PHE A 89 4.47 2.22 10.73
C PHE A 89 3.48 2.43 11.89
N VAL A 90 2.47 3.26 11.66
CA VAL A 90 1.36 3.47 12.59
C VAL A 90 0.30 2.43 12.30
N LEU A 91 0.09 1.47 13.20
CA LEU A 91 -0.83 0.38 12.97
C LEU A 91 -2.28 0.85 13.09
N LEU A 92 -3.13 0.40 12.19
CA LEU A 92 -4.56 0.72 12.17
C LEU A 92 -5.41 -0.37 12.87
N GLY A 93 -4.88 -0.89 13.97
CA GLY A 93 -5.46 -1.90 14.81
C GLY A 93 -4.41 -2.62 15.65
N PRO A 94 -4.82 -3.56 16.53
CA PRO A 94 -3.87 -4.41 17.24
C PRO A 94 -3.09 -5.28 16.25
N LEU A 95 -1.81 -5.54 16.53
CA LEU A 95 -0.99 -6.42 15.72
C LEU A 95 -1.30 -7.89 16.05
N PRO A 96 -1.94 -8.65 15.15
CA PRO A 96 -2.18 -10.06 15.36
C PRO A 96 -0.90 -10.89 15.13
N PRO A 97 -0.84 -12.17 15.56
CA PRO A 97 0.34 -13.02 15.40
C PRO A 97 0.78 -13.19 13.93
N ASP A 98 -0.17 -13.22 13.00
CA ASP A 98 0.10 -13.31 11.57
C ASP A 98 0.48 -11.98 10.91
N ARG A 99 0.55 -10.89 11.69
CA ARG A 99 0.89 -9.53 11.26
C ARG A 99 -0.03 -8.92 10.20
N GLN A 100 -1.24 -9.48 10.03
CA GLN A 100 -2.25 -9.00 9.07
C GLN A 100 -3.00 -7.80 9.63
N VAL A 101 -2.39 -6.63 9.61
CA VAL A 101 -2.96 -5.36 10.08
C VAL A 101 -2.66 -4.26 9.08
N GLY A 102 -3.64 -3.40 8.82
CA GLY A 102 -3.42 -2.19 8.03
C GLY A 102 -2.54 -1.19 8.79
N TYR A 103 -1.87 -0.31 8.07
CA TYR A 103 -0.99 0.69 8.66
C TYR A 103 -0.84 1.94 7.79
N ILE A 104 -0.32 3.01 8.39
CA ILE A 104 0.25 4.13 7.66
C ILE A 104 1.77 3.97 7.72
N ALA A 105 2.40 3.76 6.57
CA ALA A 105 3.85 3.82 6.46
C ALA A 105 4.29 5.27 6.29
N ILE A 106 5.30 5.70 7.04
CA ILE A 106 5.80 7.07 7.05
C ILE A 106 7.27 7.04 6.65
N GLY A 107 7.58 7.61 5.50
CA GLY A 107 8.94 7.69 4.98
C GLY A 107 9.40 9.12 4.68
N ALA A 108 10.71 9.31 4.52
CA ALA A 108 11.27 10.60 4.15
C ALA A 108 10.90 10.98 2.71
N ALA A 109 10.55 12.23 2.51
CA ALA A 109 10.20 12.75 1.18
C ALA A 109 11.39 12.71 0.21
N ASN A 110 12.62 12.96 0.68
CA ASN A 110 13.84 12.91 -0.13
C ASN A 110 13.71 13.70 -1.45
N GLY A 111 13.17 14.92 -1.37
CA GLY A 111 12.95 15.80 -2.50
C GLY A 111 11.65 15.56 -3.30
N ARG A 112 10.88 14.52 -2.97
CA ARG A 112 9.54 14.30 -3.52
C ARG A 112 8.53 15.26 -2.88
N PRO A 113 7.40 15.55 -3.54
CA PRO A 113 6.30 16.27 -2.91
C PRO A 113 5.81 15.57 -1.64
N VAL A 114 5.51 16.37 -0.61
CA VAL A 114 4.92 15.88 0.64
C VAL A 114 3.50 15.42 0.39
N GLY A 115 3.12 14.25 0.89
CA GLY A 115 1.77 13.72 0.71
C GLY A 115 1.71 12.19 0.74
N VAL A 116 0.62 11.65 0.20
CA VAL A 116 0.47 10.20 -0.01
C VAL A 116 1.32 9.78 -1.20
N GLY A 117 2.22 8.84 -0.99
CA GLY A 117 3.09 8.28 -2.03
C GLY A 117 2.40 7.15 -2.80
N HIS A 118 1.68 6.28 -2.11
CA HIS A 118 0.83 5.25 -2.71
C HIS A 118 -0.23 4.75 -1.70
N TYR A 119 -1.21 4.04 -2.21
CA TYR A 119 -2.13 3.25 -1.38
C TYR A 119 -2.07 1.78 -1.79
N CYS A 120 -2.37 0.89 -0.84
CA CYS A 120 -2.38 -0.54 -1.08
C CYS A 120 -3.79 -1.10 -1.03
N ALA A 121 -4.14 -1.87 -2.05
CA ALA A 121 -5.31 -2.72 -2.07
C ALA A 121 -4.89 -4.20 -2.06
N LEU A 122 -5.69 -5.03 -1.41
CA LEU A 122 -5.53 -6.48 -1.42
C LEU A 122 -6.33 -7.07 -2.57
N ALA A 123 -5.74 -8.06 -3.23
CA ALA A 123 -6.40 -8.86 -4.25
C ALA A 123 -6.20 -10.36 -3.97
N ALA A 124 -7.14 -11.20 -4.38
CA ALA A 124 -7.03 -12.66 -4.22
C ALA A 124 -5.85 -13.24 -5.01
N SER A 125 -5.42 -12.54 -6.05
CA SER A 125 -4.17 -12.79 -6.79
C SER A 125 -3.45 -11.47 -7.01
N ALA A 126 -2.13 -11.45 -6.88
CA ALA A 126 -1.26 -10.31 -7.16
C ALA A 126 -0.03 -10.79 -7.95
N ASP A 127 -0.26 -11.60 -8.98
CA ASP A 127 0.77 -11.96 -9.94
C ASP A 127 1.02 -10.76 -10.86
N LEU A 128 2.04 -9.97 -10.52
CA LEU A 128 2.38 -8.75 -11.25
C LEU A 128 2.78 -8.99 -12.70
N SER A 129 3.34 -10.16 -13.03
CA SER A 129 3.67 -10.49 -14.41
C SER A 129 2.41 -10.71 -15.25
N ALA A 130 1.42 -11.41 -14.69
CA ALA A 130 0.13 -11.60 -15.34
C ALA A 130 -0.64 -10.27 -15.41
N ILE A 131 -0.68 -9.51 -14.31
CA ILE A 131 -1.32 -8.19 -14.26
C ILE A 131 -0.71 -7.23 -15.30
N GLY A 132 0.63 -7.19 -15.40
CA GLY A 132 1.32 -6.34 -16.36
C GLY A 132 0.95 -6.67 -17.82
N LYS A 133 0.82 -7.95 -18.16
CA LYS A 133 0.38 -8.38 -19.51
C LYS A 133 -1.04 -7.91 -19.82
N GLU A 134 -1.96 -8.04 -18.88
CA GLU A 134 -3.35 -7.59 -19.06
C GLU A 134 -3.42 -6.07 -19.20
N LEU A 135 -2.67 -5.31 -18.36
CA LEU A 135 -2.58 -3.86 -18.45
C LEU A 135 -2.00 -3.40 -19.78
N ALA A 136 -0.87 -3.99 -20.20
CA ALA A 136 -0.23 -3.66 -21.48
C ALA A 136 -1.16 -3.96 -22.67
N ALA A 137 -1.85 -5.10 -22.65
CA ALA A 137 -2.81 -5.47 -23.70
C ALA A 137 -3.99 -4.49 -23.78
N ALA A 138 -4.37 -3.88 -22.66
CA ALA A 138 -5.41 -2.86 -22.58
C ALA A 138 -4.90 -1.41 -22.81
N GLY A 139 -3.59 -1.24 -23.02
CA GLY A 139 -2.96 0.08 -23.24
C GLY A 139 -2.79 0.90 -21.97
N TYR A 140 -2.78 0.26 -20.80
CA TYR A 140 -2.49 0.89 -19.51
C TYR A 140 -1.01 0.77 -19.11
N PRO A 141 -0.52 1.64 -18.20
CA PRO A 141 0.83 1.53 -17.69
C PRO A 141 1.09 0.17 -17.03
N GLU A 142 2.28 -0.38 -17.26
CA GLU A 142 2.72 -1.61 -16.61
C GLU A 142 3.18 -1.36 -15.17
N PRO A 143 3.14 -2.40 -14.29
CA PRO A 143 3.70 -2.31 -12.95
C PRO A 143 5.16 -1.85 -12.98
N SER A 144 5.52 -0.92 -12.12
CA SER A 144 6.86 -0.37 -12.04
C SER A 144 7.56 -0.71 -10.72
N GLY A 145 8.89 -0.97 -10.81
CA GLY A 145 9.76 -1.15 -9.66
C GLY A 145 9.49 -2.44 -8.85
N GLY A 146 10.37 -2.70 -7.86
CA GLY A 146 10.33 -3.91 -7.04
C GLY A 146 9.28 -3.92 -5.91
N PHE A 147 8.31 -2.97 -5.91
CA PHE A 147 7.38 -2.77 -4.80
C PHE A 147 5.92 -3.04 -5.16
N SER A 148 5.64 -3.73 -6.27
CA SER A 148 4.28 -4.01 -6.72
C SER A 148 3.43 -2.76 -6.96
N LEU A 149 4.04 -1.66 -7.40
CA LEU A 149 3.36 -0.42 -7.72
C LEU A 149 2.83 -0.45 -9.15
N ILE A 150 1.58 -0.08 -9.30
CA ILE A 150 0.87 0.02 -10.58
C ILE A 150 0.37 1.45 -10.67
N PRO A 151 0.91 2.28 -11.57
CA PRO A 151 0.41 3.63 -11.75
C PRO A 151 -0.99 3.59 -12.39
N ASP A 152 -1.90 4.41 -11.90
CA ASP A 152 -3.16 4.66 -12.57
C ASP A 152 -2.94 5.53 -13.83
N PRO A 153 -3.98 5.83 -14.62
CA PRO A 153 -3.83 6.67 -15.80
C PRO A 153 -3.26 8.08 -15.57
N ASP A 154 -3.32 8.56 -14.33
CA ASP A 154 -2.75 9.84 -13.91
C ASP A 154 -1.39 9.73 -13.21
N GLY A 155 -0.84 8.51 -13.12
CA GLY A 155 0.43 8.23 -12.45
C GLY A 155 0.33 8.16 -10.93
N LEU A 156 -0.88 8.03 -10.37
CA LEU A 156 -1.07 7.82 -8.93
C LEU A 156 -0.88 6.33 -8.61
N ASP A 157 0.07 6.04 -7.72
CA ASP A 157 0.50 4.67 -7.48
C ASP A 157 -0.48 3.88 -6.60
N LEU A 158 -0.98 2.78 -7.15
CA LEU A 158 -1.63 1.69 -6.44
C LEU A 158 -0.63 0.58 -6.19
N GLN A 159 -0.53 0.10 -4.95
CA GLN A 159 0.18 -1.13 -4.62
C GLN A 159 -0.81 -2.30 -4.52
N LEU A 160 -0.47 -3.45 -5.09
CA LEU A 160 -1.28 -4.65 -4.97
C LEU A 160 -0.55 -5.75 -4.20
N PHE A 161 -1.21 -6.27 -3.17
CA PHE A 161 -0.74 -7.45 -2.45
C PHE A 161 -1.78 -8.57 -2.45
N LYS A 162 -1.25 -9.81 -2.42
CA LYS A 162 -2.05 -11.00 -2.12
C LYS A 162 -1.88 -11.33 -0.63
N PRO A 163 -2.96 -11.63 0.11
CA PRO A 163 -2.83 -12.15 1.47
C PRO A 163 -2.05 -13.50 1.51
N PRO A 164 -1.25 -13.77 2.57
CA PRO A 164 -1.04 -12.89 3.72
C PRO A 164 -0.17 -11.67 3.36
N ALA A 165 -0.73 -10.49 3.61
CA ALA A 165 -0.05 -9.21 3.52
C ALA A 165 -0.09 -8.57 4.92
N GLY A 166 0.45 -7.39 5.10
CA GLY A 166 0.43 -6.71 6.38
C GLY A 166 1.80 -6.16 6.75
N LEU A 167 2.01 -5.90 8.02
CA LEU A 167 3.23 -5.25 8.47
C LEU A 167 4.48 -6.07 8.09
N VAL A 168 5.44 -5.41 7.44
CA VAL A 168 6.72 -6.04 7.03
C VAL A 168 7.41 -6.73 8.21
N THR A 169 7.96 -7.91 7.99
CA THR A 169 8.55 -8.74 9.04
C THR A 169 9.76 -8.10 9.73
N ALA A 170 10.50 -7.26 9.02
CA ALA A 170 11.65 -6.52 9.55
C ALA A 170 11.26 -5.31 10.42
N ALA A 171 9.98 -4.92 10.47
CA ALA A 171 9.53 -3.84 11.34
C ALA A 171 9.43 -4.35 12.79
N VAL A 172 10.01 -3.58 13.72
CA VAL A 172 10.04 -3.87 15.15
C VAL A 172 9.29 -2.77 15.93
N PRO A 173 8.83 -3.01 17.16
CA PRO A 173 8.27 -1.95 17.99
C PRO A 173 9.21 -0.75 18.07
N SER A 174 8.67 0.46 17.85
CA SER A 174 9.48 1.67 17.86
C SER A 174 9.80 2.11 19.27
N ALA A 175 11.05 2.52 19.48
CA ALA A 175 11.51 3.17 20.70
C ALA A 175 11.18 4.68 20.76
N LEU A 176 10.47 5.23 19.74
CA LEU A 176 10.13 6.64 19.69
C LEU A 176 9.18 7.01 20.83
N GLU A 177 9.66 7.86 21.73
CA GLU A 177 8.89 8.33 22.85
C GLU A 177 7.87 9.40 22.44
N VAL A 178 6.67 9.34 23.05
CA VAL A 178 5.59 10.29 22.85
C VAL A 178 4.95 10.60 24.21
N ALA A 179 4.87 11.86 24.55
CA ALA A 179 4.41 12.33 25.86
C ALA A 179 2.93 12.05 26.18
N ALA A 180 2.12 11.79 25.16
CA ALA A 180 0.69 11.49 25.30
C ALA A 180 0.27 10.35 24.37
N HIS A 181 -0.68 9.53 24.85
CA HIS A 181 -1.31 8.51 24.01
C HIS A 181 -2.55 9.09 23.34
N GLY A 182 -2.73 8.76 22.06
CA GLY A 182 -3.90 9.18 21.30
C GLY A 182 -5.20 8.59 21.85
N LEU A 183 -6.29 9.34 21.69
CA LEU A 183 -7.63 8.94 22.15
C LEU A 183 -8.36 8.07 21.14
N LEU A 184 -8.03 8.17 19.85
CA LEU A 184 -8.71 7.47 18.79
C LEU A 184 -8.12 6.07 18.60
N THR A 185 -8.95 5.05 18.76
CA THR A 185 -8.53 3.67 18.42
C THR A 185 -8.89 3.38 16.95
N PRO A 186 -7.90 3.26 16.06
CA PRO A 186 -8.15 3.00 14.65
C PRO A 186 -8.62 1.56 14.43
N ARG A 187 -9.45 1.38 13.39
CA ARG A 187 -10.06 0.10 12.97
C ARG A 187 -9.82 -0.21 11.51
N GLY A 188 -8.80 0.38 10.91
CA GLY A 188 -8.44 0.21 9.51
C GLY A 188 -8.77 1.43 8.66
N LEU A 189 -8.35 1.36 7.40
CA LEU A 189 -8.73 2.35 6.41
C LEU A 189 -10.21 2.25 6.06
N GLU A 190 -10.81 3.40 5.77
CA GLU A 190 -12.15 3.48 5.21
C GLU A 190 -12.07 3.80 3.73
N HIS A 191 -11.32 4.85 3.35
CA HIS A 191 -11.17 5.23 1.95
C HIS A 191 -9.85 5.91 1.63
N VAL A 192 -9.58 6.00 0.34
CA VAL A 192 -8.70 7.00 -0.28
C VAL A 192 -9.51 7.79 -1.30
N LEU A 193 -9.24 9.09 -1.43
CA LEU A 193 -9.87 9.95 -2.45
C LEU A 193 -8.80 10.52 -3.36
N LEU A 194 -8.99 10.35 -4.65
CA LEU A 194 -8.11 10.79 -5.72
C LEU A 194 -8.81 11.88 -6.54
N ALA A 195 -8.12 12.98 -6.80
CA ALA A 195 -8.50 13.93 -7.85
C ALA A 195 -7.81 13.50 -9.13
N VAL A 196 -8.59 13.25 -10.18
CA VAL A 196 -8.14 12.70 -11.46
C VAL A 196 -8.35 13.67 -12.60
N SER A 197 -7.51 13.63 -13.62
CA SER A 197 -7.60 14.58 -14.74
C SER A 197 -8.79 14.30 -15.65
N ASP A 198 -9.21 13.03 -15.77
CA ASP A 198 -10.36 12.57 -16.54
C ASP A 198 -11.07 11.43 -15.77
N LEU A 199 -12.23 11.76 -15.20
CA LEU A 199 -13.00 10.83 -14.37
C LEU A 199 -13.40 9.56 -15.13
N GLU A 200 -13.88 9.70 -16.37
CA GLU A 200 -14.32 8.55 -17.14
C GLU A 200 -13.15 7.65 -17.59
N ARG A 201 -11.98 8.24 -17.87
CA ARG A 201 -10.76 7.46 -18.15
C ARG A 201 -10.33 6.68 -16.92
N SER A 202 -10.33 7.30 -15.74
CA SER A 202 -9.97 6.61 -14.49
C SER A 202 -11.01 5.56 -14.12
N LEU A 203 -12.31 5.83 -14.29
CA LEU A 203 -13.36 4.83 -14.07
C LEU A 203 -13.19 3.61 -15.00
N ARG A 204 -12.87 3.80 -16.27
CA ARG A 204 -12.58 2.68 -17.19
C ARG A 204 -11.40 1.83 -16.70
N TYR A 205 -10.33 2.46 -16.19
CA TYR A 205 -9.18 1.77 -15.63
C TYR A 205 -9.56 0.93 -14.40
N TYR A 206 -10.27 1.51 -13.43
CA TYR A 206 -10.66 0.78 -12.22
C TYR A 206 -11.72 -0.30 -12.48
N ARG A 207 -12.62 -0.10 -13.45
CA ARG A 207 -13.53 -1.15 -13.96
C ARG A 207 -12.75 -2.30 -14.60
N PHE A 208 -11.72 -1.96 -15.34
CA PHE A 208 -10.82 -2.95 -15.92
C PHE A 208 -10.13 -3.75 -14.82
N LEU A 209 -9.59 -3.12 -13.78
CA LEU A 209 -8.92 -3.80 -12.67
C LEU A 209 -9.86 -4.67 -11.82
N TYR A 210 -10.99 -4.13 -11.39
CA TYR A 210 -11.82 -4.73 -10.33
C TYR A 210 -13.20 -5.18 -10.80
N GLY A 211 -13.55 -4.97 -12.05
CA GLY A 211 -14.87 -5.25 -12.61
C GLY A 211 -15.85 -4.09 -12.45
N THR A 212 -17.05 -4.31 -12.96
CA THR A 212 -18.16 -3.33 -12.93
C THR A 212 -19.06 -3.56 -11.72
N GLY A 213 -19.97 -2.58 -11.44
CA GLY A 213 -20.96 -2.73 -10.38
C GLY A 213 -20.47 -2.36 -8.98
N LEU A 214 -19.24 -1.86 -8.84
CA LEU A 214 -18.72 -1.39 -7.55
C LEU A 214 -19.04 0.08 -7.27
N GLU A 215 -19.58 0.80 -8.22
CA GLU A 215 -19.69 2.25 -8.21
C GLU A 215 -20.94 2.75 -7.48
N THR A 216 -20.77 3.81 -6.71
CA THR A 216 -21.85 4.66 -6.19
C THR A 216 -21.46 6.12 -6.35
N ARG A 217 -22.44 6.99 -6.68
CA ARG A 217 -22.20 8.42 -6.68
C ARG A 217 -22.37 8.99 -5.28
N ASP A 218 -21.53 9.96 -4.96
CA ASP A 218 -21.65 10.69 -3.69
C ASP A 218 -22.86 11.61 -3.74
N ALA A 219 -23.79 11.48 -2.81
CA ALA A 219 -24.99 12.30 -2.77
C ALA A 219 -24.69 13.78 -2.49
N ALA A 220 -23.61 14.06 -1.75
CA ALA A 220 -23.20 15.44 -1.42
C ALA A 220 -22.27 16.07 -2.47
N ALA A 221 -21.69 15.26 -3.38
CA ALA A 221 -20.80 15.70 -4.45
C ALA A 221 -21.02 14.80 -5.68
N PRO A 222 -22.04 15.06 -6.51
CA PRO A 222 -22.46 14.17 -7.60
C PRO A 222 -21.37 13.89 -8.65
N GLU A 223 -20.37 14.74 -8.76
CA GLU A 223 -19.17 14.54 -9.60
C GLU A 223 -18.23 13.49 -9.03
N ARG A 224 -18.36 13.14 -7.73
CA ARG A 224 -17.54 12.11 -7.09
C ARG A 224 -18.16 10.74 -7.24
N VAL A 225 -17.33 9.76 -7.59
CA VAL A 225 -17.71 8.35 -7.66
C VAL A 225 -16.89 7.56 -6.65
N TRP A 226 -17.56 6.75 -5.86
CA TRP A 226 -16.96 5.79 -4.94
C TRP A 226 -16.96 4.40 -5.56
N LEU A 227 -15.82 3.73 -5.56
CA LEU A 227 -15.67 2.32 -5.88
C LEU A 227 -15.67 1.55 -4.55
N ASN A 228 -16.75 0.82 -4.28
CA ASN A 228 -16.93 0.07 -3.05
C ASN A 228 -16.15 -1.24 -3.11
N LEU A 229 -15.14 -1.36 -2.30
CA LEU A 229 -14.31 -2.56 -2.20
C LEU A 229 -14.76 -3.42 -1.00
N ALA A 230 -14.15 -4.60 -0.86
CA ALA A 230 -14.36 -5.46 0.29
C ALA A 230 -13.98 -4.75 1.62
N ARG A 231 -14.42 -5.33 2.76
CA ARG A 231 -14.15 -4.83 4.12
C ARG A 231 -14.68 -3.42 4.38
N ASN A 232 -15.74 -3.00 3.67
CA ASN A 232 -16.28 -1.64 3.76
C ASN A 232 -15.18 -0.58 3.57
N THR A 233 -14.37 -0.76 2.53
CA THR A 233 -13.37 0.20 2.10
C THR A 233 -13.70 0.75 0.73
N ARG A 234 -13.21 1.92 0.38
CA ARG A 234 -13.58 2.60 -0.87
C ARG A 234 -12.40 3.33 -1.51
N ILE A 235 -12.42 3.40 -2.85
CA ILE A 235 -11.61 4.35 -3.61
C ILE A 235 -12.55 5.41 -4.16
N GLY A 236 -12.35 6.68 -3.81
CA GLY A 236 -13.07 7.81 -4.36
C GLY A 236 -12.32 8.41 -5.54
N LEU A 237 -13.05 8.77 -6.57
CA LEU A 237 -12.55 9.50 -7.74
C LEU A 237 -13.38 10.77 -7.91
N GLU A 238 -12.72 11.92 -8.03
CA GLU A 238 -13.35 13.19 -8.36
C GLU A 238 -12.53 13.93 -9.42
N PRO A 239 -13.15 14.76 -10.27
CA PRO A 239 -12.39 15.57 -11.20
C PRO A 239 -11.41 16.50 -10.47
N ALA A 240 -10.18 16.58 -10.95
CA ALA A 240 -9.25 17.60 -10.48
C ALA A 240 -9.80 18.99 -10.78
N VAL A 241 -9.60 19.94 -9.87
CA VAL A 241 -9.93 21.34 -10.11
C VAL A 241 -9.16 21.81 -11.34
N GLN A 242 -9.83 22.57 -12.20
CA GLN A 242 -9.22 23.07 -13.44
C GLN A 242 -7.87 23.75 -13.16
N GLY A 243 -6.84 23.34 -13.89
CA GLY A 243 -5.47 23.83 -13.71
C GLY A 243 -4.68 23.18 -12.58
N SER A 244 -5.27 22.24 -11.83
CA SER A 244 -4.58 21.46 -10.80
C SER A 244 -4.14 20.10 -11.34
N ALA A 245 -2.97 19.64 -10.91
CA ALA A 245 -2.51 18.30 -11.22
C ALA A 245 -3.34 17.22 -10.48
N PRO A 246 -3.47 16.01 -11.05
CA PRO A 246 -3.98 14.85 -10.34
C PRO A 246 -3.21 14.60 -9.04
N ARG A 247 -3.92 14.16 -8.00
CA ARG A 247 -3.30 13.95 -6.68
C ARG A 247 -4.16 13.10 -5.75
N PHE A 248 -3.54 12.59 -4.71
CA PHE A 248 -4.26 12.16 -3.52
C PHE A 248 -4.86 13.38 -2.79
N VAL A 249 -6.17 13.35 -2.55
CA VAL A 249 -6.88 14.46 -1.88
C VAL A 249 -6.90 14.26 -0.38
N ARG A 250 -7.29 13.06 0.05
CA ARG A 250 -7.38 12.66 1.46
C ARG A 250 -7.54 11.16 1.61
N PHE A 251 -7.46 10.70 2.85
CA PHE A 251 -7.83 9.34 3.21
C PHE A 251 -8.64 9.32 4.52
N GLY A 252 -9.44 8.27 4.70
CA GLY A 252 -10.27 8.06 5.87
C GLY A 252 -9.80 6.89 6.70
N ILE A 253 -9.84 7.06 8.04
CA ILE A 253 -9.53 6.03 9.02
C ILE A 253 -10.77 5.79 9.86
N LYS A 254 -11.22 4.54 9.94
CA LYS A 254 -12.26 4.10 10.87
C LYS A 254 -11.73 4.20 12.30
N VAL A 255 -12.51 4.78 13.20
CA VAL A 255 -12.10 4.96 14.60
C VAL A 255 -13.24 4.63 15.57
N THR A 256 -12.86 4.22 16.79
CA THR A 256 -13.78 3.98 17.90
C THR A 256 -13.06 4.25 19.24
N PRO A 257 -13.74 4.73 20.30
CA PRO A 257 -15.06 5.35 20.24
C PRO A 257 -15.05 6.63 19.38
N PHE A 258 -16.21 7.07 18.92
CA PHE A 258 -16.34 8.32 18.18
C PHE A 258 -17.28 9.27 18.91
N ASP A 259 -16.72 10.39 19.35
CA ASP A 259 -17.42 11.53 19.92
C ASP A 259 -16.81 12.80 19.30
N ALA A 260 -17.55 13.41 18.40
CA ALA A 260 -17.06 14.54 17.62
C ALA A 260 -16.69 15.75 18.51
N GLU A 261 -17.42 15.97 19.60
CA GLU A 261 -17.18 17.09 20.53
C GLU A 261 -15.90 16.89 21.36
N ALA A 262 -15.61 15.66 21.77
CA ALA A 262 -14.39 15.31 22.49
C ALA A 262 -13.17 15.21 21.57
N ILE A 263 -13.35 14.69 20.36
CA ILE A 263 -12.25 14.42 19.41
C ILE A 263 -11.68 15.72 18.84
N ALA A 264 -12.51 16.69 18.46
CA ALA A 264 -12.06 17.90 17.78
C ALA A 264 -11.08 18.76 18.62
N PRO A 265 -11.31 19.01 19.92
CA PRO A 265 -10.33 19.68 20.79
C PRO A 265 -9.03 18.88 20.93
N THR A 266 -9.14 17.56 21.04
CA THR A 266 -7.97 16.66 21.16
C THR A 266 -7.08 16.70 19.92
N LEU A 267 -7.67 16.70 18.73
CA LEU A 267 -6.94 16.85 17.48
C LEU A 267 -6.18 18.19 17.43
N ARG A 268 -6.83 19.29 17.83
CA ARG A 268 -6.17 20.60 17.91
C ARG A 268 -5.02 20.61 18.91
N ALA A 269 -5.21 20.00 20.08
CA ALA A 269 -4.15 19.87 21.08
C ALA A 269 -2.97 19.02 20.62
N ALA A 270 -3.21 18.02 19.75
CA ALA A 270 -2.18 17.23 19.11
C ALA A 270 -1.44 17.98 17.98
N GLY A 271 -1.91 19.16 17.58
CA GLY A 271 -1.34 19.98 16.51
C GLY A 271 -2.01 19.80 15.14
N ALA A 272 -3.20 19.20 15.09
CA ALA A 272 -3.97 19.09 13.85
C ALA A 272 -4.75 20.38 13.53
N GLU A 273 -4.87 20.71 12.25
CA GLU A 273 -5.79 21.72 11.75
C GLU A 273 -7.15 21.08 11.48
N VAL A 274 -8.13 21.28 12.37
CA VAL A 274 -9.48 20.73 12.20
C VAL A 274 -10.24 21.58 11.17
N LEU A 275 -10.62 20.94 10.04
CA LEU A 275 -11.27 21.58 8.90
C LEU A 275 -12.80 21.53 8.99
N SER A 276 -13.36 20.40 9.42
CA SER A 276 -14.80 20.24 9.59
C SER A 276 -15.12 19.17 10.62
N VAL A 277 -16.26 19.33 11.28
CA VAL A 277 -16.79 18.42 12.29
C VAL A 277 -18.22 18.07 11.92
N ALA A 278 -18.52 16.78 11.84
CA ALA A 278 -19.85 16.23 11.62
C ALA A 278 -20.13 15.10 12.62
N PRO A 279 -21.37 14.66 12.82
CA PRO A 279 -21.71 13.66 13.84
C PRO A 279 -20.99 12.31 13.68
N SER A 280 -20.57 11.96 12.46
CA SER A 280 -19.90 10.69 12.16
C SER A 280 -18.52 10.84 11.52
N MET A 281 -18.01 12.08 11.39
CA MET A 281 -16.74 12.30 10.69
C MET A 281 -16.10 13.63 11.13
N ILE A 282 -14.81 13.62 11.34
CA ILE A 282 -14.01 14.84 11.50
C ILE A 282 -12.92 14.84 10.43
N ARG A 283 -12.86 15.94 9.67
CA ARG A 283 -11.79 16.17 8.68
C ARG A 283 -10.76 17.12 9.27
N PHE A 284 -9.50 16.76 9.12
CA PHE A 284 -8.38 17.55 9.64
C PHE A 284 -7.14 17.39 8.77
N ARG A 285 -6.18 18.28 8.91
CA ARG A 285 -4.82 18.13 8.39
C ARG A 285 -3.86 17.72 9.49
N ASP A 286 -2.93 16.86 9.12
CA ASP A 286 -1.79 16.53 9.98
C ASP A 286 -0.77 17.68 10.04
N ASN A 287 0.33 17.44 10.76
CA ASN A 287 1.43 18.40 10.90
C ASN A 287 2.21 18.68 9.60
N ASN A 288 1.91 18.01 8.52
CA ASN A 288 2.50 18.22 7.18
C ASN A 288 1.48 18.73 6.14
N GLY A 289 0.26 19.02 6.57
CA GLY A 289 -0.82 19.46 5.70
C GLY A 289 -1.54 18.36 4.93
N ILE A 290 -1.26 17.08 5.23
CA ILE A 290 -1.96 15.94 4.62
C ILE A 290 -3.37 15.86 5.22
N THR A 291 -4.39 15.78 4.37
CA THR A 291 -5.79 15.74 4.82
C THR A 291 -6.25 14.33 5.14
N LEU A 292 -6.83 14.16 6.33
CA LEU A 292 -7.39 12.92 6.83
C LEU A 292 -8.84 13.11 7.29
N GLU A 293 -9.56 12.00 7.37
CA GLU A 293 -10.87 11.91 8.01
C GLU A 293 -10.84 10.82 9.08
N ALA A 294 -11.23 11.17 10.32
CA ALA A 294 -11.59 10.20 11.33
C ALA A 294 -13.09 9.91 11.19
N ILE A 295 -13.46 8.64 11.02
CA ILE A 295 -14.80 8.21 10.65
C ILE A 295 -15.33 7.24 11.70
N ALA A 296 -16.53 7.49 12.22
CA ALA A 296 -17.23 6.60 13.15
C ALA A 296 -17.47 5.22 12.51
N THR A 297 -17.28 4.14 13.30
CA THR A 297 -17.56 2.75 12.90
C THR A 297 -18.83 2.23 13.53
#